data_d04cfd5a4c28dec3a74553df82a4a78d
#
_entry.id   d04cfd5a4c28dec3a74553df82a4a78d
#
_cell.length_a   1.000
_cell.length_b   1.000
_cell.length_c   1.000
_cell.angle_alpha   90.00
_cell.angle_beta   90.00
_cell.angle_gamma   90.00
#
_symmetry.space_group_name_H-M   'P 1'
#
loop_
_entity.id
_entity.type
_entity.pdbx_description
1 polymer ?
#
loop_
_entity_poly.entity_id
_entity_poly.type
_entity_poly.pdbx_seq_one_letter_code
_entity_poly.pdbx_strand_id
1 'polypeptide(L)'
;MRPKCPYSVTSISHMRKIEQQMNSALLRKANWSGSNTTVCYNELTNCSSVYLHGHQIATLDHSTNALKLSSCGYETVTTKSRLNAILEEVNYGCRVFQKNFNWFLSTNNQTVDFWDGMILCGGQIL
;
A
#
# COMPACT_ATOMS: atom_id res chain seq x y z
N MET A 1 -18.72 -3.97 4.06
CA MET A 1 -18.12 -3.14 4.75
C MET A 1 -17.11 -3.71 5.54
N ARG A 2 -16.16 -3.06 5.77
CA ARG A 2 -15.20 -3.55 6.53
C ARG A 2 -15.71 -3.62 7.82
N PRO A 3 -15.65 -4.58 8.33
CA PRO A 3 -16.12 -4.79 9.62
C PRO A 3 -15.44 -4.00 10.52
N LYS A 4 -14.95 -3.25 10.20
CA LYS A 4 -14.21 -2.67 10.91
C LYS A 4 -14.48 -2.49 12.05
N CYS A 5 -14.96 -2.33 12.19
CA CYS A 5 -15.27 -2.19 13.33
C CYS A 5 -14.30 -1.80 14.21
N PRO A 6 -14.21 -2.11 15.28
CA PRO A 6 -13.39 -1.59 16.30
C PRO A 6 -11.96 -1.62 15.93
N TYR A 7 -11.53 -2.57 15.33
CA TYR A 7 -10.34 -2.72 15.02
C TYR A 7 -9.87 -1.86 13.96
N SER A 8 -10.64 -1.51 13.06
CA SER A 8 -10.29 -0.59 12.10
C SER A 8 -10.03 0.75 12.68
N VAL A 9 -10.73 1.12 13.68
CA VAL A 9 -10.51 2.38 14.37
C VAL A 9 -9.13 2.40 14.98
N THR A 10 -8.72 1.31 15.58
CA THR A 10 -7.40 1.20 16.17
C THR A 10 -6.32 1.31 15.10
N SER A 11 -6.51 0.67 13.98
CA SER A 11 -5.55 0.73 12.91
C SER A 11 -5.40 2.14 12.40
N ILE A 12 -6.50 2.83 12.23
CA ILE A 12 -6.48 4.20 11.75
C ILE A 12 -5.72 5.09 12.71
N SER A 13 -5.87 4.88 13.99
CA SER A 13 -5.17 5.71 14.97
C SER A 13 -3.67 5.53 14.94
N HIS A 14 -3.16 4.42 14.42
CA HIS A 14 -1.74 4.22 14.28
C HIS A 14 -1.22 4.75 12.94
N MET A 15 -2.08 5.09 12.02
CA MET A 15 -1.68 5.52 10.70
C MET A 15 -1.46 7.03 10.69
N ARG A 16 -0.40 7.48 10.02
CA ARG A 16 -0.13 8.90 9.90
C ARG A 16 -1.23 9.58 9.11
N LYS A 17 -1.47 10.85 9.42
CA LYS A 17 -2.52 11.62 8.74
C LYS A 17 -2.32 11.65 7.24
N ILE A 18 -1.08 11.82 6.77
CA ILE A 18 -0.80 11.85 5.34
C ILE A 18 -1.17 10.51 4.69
N GLU A 19 -1.00 9.42 5.43
CA GLU A 19 -1.33 8.09 4.91
C GLU A 19 -2.84 7.86 4.88
N GLN A 20 -3.56 8.44 5.82
CA GLN A 20 -5.02 8.39 5.79
C GLN A 20 -5.55 9.14 4.57
N GLN A 21 -4.97 10.29 4.27
CA GLN A 21 -5.37 11.08 3.11
C GLN A 21 -4.99 10.38 1.80
N MET A 22 -3.82 9.78 1.76
CA MET A 22 -3.34 9.00 0.62
C MET A 22 -4.31 7.85 0.33
N ASN A 23 -4.67 7.09 1.35
CA ASN A 23 -5.57 5.96 1.20
C ASN A 23 -6.97 6.39 0.79
N SER A 24 -7.45 7.51 1.31
CA SER A 24 -8.74 8.04 0.92
C SER A 24 -8.77 8.34 -0.58
N ALA A 25 -7.74 8.99 -1.09
CA ALA A 25 -7.64 9.29 -2.52
C ALA A 25 -7.51 8.01 -3.35
N LEU A 26 -6.71 7.07 -2.87
CA LEU A 26 -6.50 5.80 -3.56
C LEU A 26 -7.82 5.05 -3.74
N LEU A 27 -8.60 4.95 -2.69
CA LEU A 27 -9.85 4.19 -2.72
C LEU A 27 -10.96 4.91 -3.49
N ARG A 28 -10.93 6.24 -3.52
CA ARG A 28 -11.95 7.02 -4.22
C ARG A 28 -11.62 7.29 -5.68
N LYS A 29 -10.53 6.78 -6.19
CA LYS A 29 -10.07 7.03 -7.55
C LYS A 29 -9.86 8.53 -7.77
N ALA A 30 -9.26 9.18 -6.81
CA ALA A 30 -9.03 10.62 -6.86
C ALA A 30 -7.55 10.93 -7.00
N ASN A 31 -7.25 12.10 -7.56
CA ASN A 31 -5.88 12.60 -7.58
C ASN A 31 -5.66 13.41 -6.31
N TRP A 32 -4.48 13.26 -5.72
CA TRP A 32 -4.16 13.94 -4.47
C TRP A 32 -2.65 14.07 -4.33
N SER A 33 -2.21 15.12 -3.69
CA SER A 33 -0.80 15.31 -3.44
C SER A 33 -0.64 15.95 -2.07
N GLY A 34 0.30 15.49 -1.29
CA GLY A 34 0.59 16.05 0.02
C GLY A 34 2.04 15.80 0.37
N SER A 35 2.78 16.82 0.68
CA SER A 35 4.17 16.75 1.05
C SER A 35 4.96 15.92 0.01
N ASN A 36 5.40 14.75 0.39
CA ASN A 36 6.24 13.91 -0.46
C ASN A 36 5.47 12.79 -1.16
N THR A 37 4.15 12.76 -1.05
CA THR A 37 3.34 11.63 -1.53
C THR A 37 2.27 12.13 -2.51
N THR A 38 2.08 11.39 -3.59
CA THR A 38 1.11 11.73 -4.63
C THR A 38 0.32 10.49 -5.03
N VAL A 39 -0.97 10.66 -5.27
CA VAL A 39 -1.84 9.61 -5.80
C VAL A 39 -2.40 10.10 -7.13
N CYS A 40 -2.27 9.30 -8.17
CA CYS A 40 -2.77 9.62 -9.49
C CYS A 40 -3.69 8.51 -9.99
N TYR A 41 -4.89 8.88 -10.42
CA TYR A 41 -5.81 7.91 -10.99
C TYR A 41 -5.83 8.04 -12.50
N ASN A 42 -5.74 6.93 -13.21
CA ASN A 42 -5.80 6.90 -14.67
C ASN A 42 -7.07 6.18 -15.07
N GLU A 43 -8.04 6.92 -15.61
CA GLU A 43 -9.32 6.30 -15.93
C GLU A 43 -9.26 5.41 -17.17
N LEU A 44 -8.26 5.56 -18.02
CA LEU A 44 -8.13 4.68 -19.18
C LEU A 44 -7.77 3.27 -18.76
N THR A 45 -6.97 3.11 -17.72
CA THR A 45 -6.56 1.81 -17.22
C THR A 45 -7.33 1.41 -15.98
N ASN A 46 -8.09 2.33 -15.39
CA ASN A 46 -8.79 2.15 -14.12
C ASN A 46 -7.82 1.74 -13.01
N CYS A 47 -6.64 2.36 -13.00
CA CYS A 47 -5.60 2.09 -12.01
C CYS A 47 -5.22 3.37 -11.30
N SER A 48 -4.92 3.26 -10.01
CA SER A 48 -4.37 4.36 -9.23
C SER A 48 -2.93 4.05 -8.87
N SER A 49 -2.06 5.03 -8.99
CA SER A 49 -0.64 4.88 -8.66
C SER A 49 -0.27 5.79 -7.52
N VAL A 50 0.59 5.29 -6.63
CA VAL A 50 1.07 6.04 -5.49
C VAL A 50 2.56 6.30 -5.66
N TYR A 51 2.96 7.55 -5.50
CA TYR A 51 4.35 7.96 -5.65
C TYR A 51 4.87 8.53 -4.33
N LEU A 52 6.09 8.20 -3.98
CA LEU A 52 6.79 8.77 -2.85
C LEU A 52 8.06 9.42 -3.38
N HIS A 53 8.22 10.71 -3.18
CA HIS A 53 9.32 11.49 -3.75
C HIS A 53 9.44 11.28 -5.27
N GLY A 54 8.29 11.14 -5.96
CA GLY A 54 8.27 10.93 -7.40
C GLY A 54 8.52 9.51 -7.85
N HIS A 55 8.73 8.57 -6.93
CA HIS A 55 8.97 7.17 -7.27
C HIS A 55 7.69 6.35 -7.06
N GLN A 56 7.29 5.61 -8.07
CA GLN A 56 6.05 4.85 -8.02
C GLN A 56 6.21 3.63 -7.12
N ILE A 57 5.60 3.64 -5.96
CA ILE A 57 5.74 2.55 -5.00
C ILE A 57 4.56 1.59 -5.00
N ALA A 58 3.43 1.97 -5.55
CA ALA A 58 2.26 1.09 -5.58
C ALA A 58 1.35 1.42 -6.75
N THR A 59 0.67 0.41 -7.26
CA THR A 59 -0.36 0.58 -8.28
C THR A 59 -1.52 -0.35 -7.93
N LEU A 60 -2.71 0.22 -7.81
CA LEU A 60 -3.92 -0.55 -7.54
C LEU A 60 -4.77 -0.61 -8.80
N ASP A 61 -5.04 -1.82 -9.28
CA ASP A 61 -5.92 -2.02 -10.41
C ASP A 61 -7.33 -2.18 -9.84
N HIS A 62 -8.17 -1.19 -10.04
CA HIS A 62 -9.52 -1.19 -9.47
C HIS A 62 -10.42 -2.24 -10.11
N SER A 63 -10.08 -2.70 -11.31
CA SER A 63 -10.89 -3.72 -11.98
C SER A 63 -10.72 -5.10 -11.36
N THR A 64 -9.50 -5.43 -10.94
CA THR A 64 -9.18 -6.74 -10.39
C THR A 64 -8.88 -6.70 -8.91
N ASN A 65 -8.65 -5.50 -8.38
CA ASN A 65 -8.21 -5.27 -7.02
C ASN A 65 -6.78 -5.79 -6.77
N ALA A 66 -6.01 -5.99 -7.83
CA ALA A 66 -4.62 -6.40 -7.70
C ALA A 66 -3.77 -5.19 -7.31
N LEU A 67 -2.86 -5.39 -6.38
CA LEU A 67 -1.98 -4.34 -5.87
C LEU A 67 -0.53 -4.70 -6.15
N LYS A 68 0.16 -3.85 -6.89
CA LYS A 68 1.57 -4.05 -7.20
C LYS A 68 2.40 -3.14 -6.30
N LEU A 69 3.46 -3.67 -5.73
CA LEU A 69 4.30 -2.94 -4.78
C LEU A 69 5.74 -2.83 -5.27
N SER A 70 6.39 -1.74 -4.94
CA SER A 70 7.81 -1.54 -5.25
C SER A 70 8.44 -0.59 -4.24
N SER A 71 9.69 -0.82 -3.88
CA SER A 71 10.46 0.13 -3.09
C SER A 71 11.20 1.11 -3.98
N CYS A 72 11.26 0.82 -5.27
CA CYS A 72 12.06 1.57 -6.24
C CYS A 72 13.52 1.67 -5.81
N GLY A 73 13.99 0.68 -5.03
CA GLY A 73 15.36 0.68 -4.53
C GLY A 73 15.55 1.55 -3.30
N TYR A 74 14.50 2.19 -2.79
CA TYR A 74 14.60 3.07 -1.62
C TYR A 74 13.94 2.38 -0.42
N GLU A 75 14.68 1.49 0.21
CA GLU A 75 14.16 0.70 1.33
C GLU A 75 14.28 1.50 2.62
N THR A 76 13.46 2.53 2.76
CA THR A 76 13.48 3.43 3.91
C THR A 76 12.29 3.18 4.81
N VAL A 77 12.36 3.74 6.01
CA VAL A 77 11.27 3.67 6.98
C VAL A 77 10.00 4.30 6.38
N THR A 78 10.14 5.41 5.67
CA THR A 78 8.99 6.09 5.09
C THR A 78 8.35 5.25 3.98
N THR A 79 9.15 4.63 3.12
CA THR A 79 8.62 3.77 2.07
C THR A 79 7.83 2.62 2.69
N LYS A 80 8.42 1.97 3.71
CA LYS A 80 7.77 0.86 4.39
C LYS A 80 6.46 1.30 5.06
N SER A 81 6.46 2.47 5.68
CA SER A 81 5.26 3.00 6.32
C SER A 81 4.13 3.22 5.30
N ARG A 82 4.46 3.81 4.13
CA ARG A 82 3.46 4.04 3.09
C ARG A 82 2.91 2.73 2.55
N LEU A 83 3.79 1.76 2.29
CA LEU A 83 3.35 0.45 1.77
C LEU A 83 2.45 -0.26 2.77
N ASN A 84 2.80 -0.22 4.05
CA ASN A 84 1.99 -0.86 5.08
C ASN A 84 0.65 -0.17 5.25
N ALA A 85 0.58 1.15 5.08
CA ALA A 85 -0.69 1.85 5.14
C ALA A 85 -1.61 1.41 4.00
N ILE A 86 -1.07 1.25 2.80
CA ILE A 86 -1.85 0.79 1.67
C ILE A 86 -2.32 -0.64 1.89
N LEU A 87 -1.43 -1.51 2.38
CA LEU A 87 -1.76 -2.90 2.64
C LEU A 87 -2.87 -3.03 3.69
N GLU A 88 -2.86 -2.17 4.68
CA GLU A 88 -3.86 -2.16 5.74
C GLU A 88 -5.27 -2.03 5.13
N GLU A 89 -5.41 -1.24 4.08
CA GLU A 89 -6.71 -1.00 3.44
C GLU A 89 -7.02 -1.99 2.33
N VAL A 90 -6.03 -2.37 1.56
CA VAL A 90 -6.27 -3.14 0.33
C VAL A 90 -6.03 -4.63 0.51
N ASN A 91 -5.03 -5.00 1.30
CA ASN A 91 -4.72 -6.41 1.55
C ASN A 91 -4.50 -6.60 3.03
N TYR A 92 -5.57 -6.43 3.81
CA TYR A 92 -5.51 -6.52 5.26
C TYR A 92 -4.92 -7.86 5.68
N GLY A 93 -3.99 -7.83 6.60
CA GLY A 93 -3.27 -9.02 7.05
C GLY A 93 -1.92 -9.21 6.39
N CYS A 94 -1.62 -8.42 5.35
CA CYS A 94 -0.30 -8.47 4.73
C CYS A 94 0.53 -7.31 5.26
N ARG A 95 1.83 -7.52 5.35
CA ARG A 95 2.70 -6.51 5.92
C ARG A 95 4.13 -6.63 5.41
N VAL A 96 4.76 -5.47 5.13
CA VAL A 96 6.17 -5.39 4.80
C VAL A 96 6.93 -5.14 6.10
N PHE A 97 7.97 -5.91 6.37
CA PHE A 97 8.81 -5.68 7.55
C PHE A 97 10.26 -5.95 7.23
N GLN A 98 11.13 -5.50 8.12
CA GLN A 98 12.56 -5.63 7.92
C GLN A 98 13.17 -6.46 9.05
N LYS A 99 14.10 -7.35 8.68
CA LYS A 99 14.82 -8.14 9.65
C LYS A 99 16.23 -8.39 9.10
N ASN A 100 17.24 -8.12 9.89
CA ASN A 100 18.64 -8.27 9.48
C ASN A 100 18.92 -7.53 8.17
N PHE A 101 18.39 -6.32 8.07
CA PHE A 101 18.58 -5.42 6.92
C PHE A 101 17.88 -5.88 5.64
N ASN A 102 17.14 -6.97 5.67
CA ASN A 102 16.39 -7.45 4.50
C ASN A 102 14.90 -7.20 4.69
N TRP A 103 14.23 -6.90 3.59
CA TRP A 103 12.78 -6.68 3.60
C TRP A 103 12.05 -7.96 3.25
N PHE A 104 10.94 -8.19 3.96
CA PHE A 104 10.08 -9.34 3.79
C PHE A 104 8.63 -8.90 3.66
N LEU A 105 7.82 -9.74 3.01
CA LEU A 105 6.37 -9.56 3.01
C LEU A 105 5.76 -10.76 3.71
N SER A 106 4.90 -10.49 4.70
CA SER A 106 4.14 -11.56 5.35
C SER A 106 2.69 -11.47 4.92
N THR A 107 2.07 -12.63 4.70
CA THR A 107 0.64 -12.73 4.50
C THR A 107 0.09 -13.54 5.67
N ASN A 108 -1.18 -13.91 5.65
CA ASN A 108 -1.75 -14.70 6.74
C ASN A 108 -1.16 -16.09 6.84
N ASN A 109 -0.57 -16.60 5.78
CA ASN A 109 -0.08 -17.98 5.78
C ASN A 109 1.37 -18.15 5.31
N GLN A 110 2.07 -17.11 4.97
CA GLN A 110 3.48 -17.27 4.61
C GLN A 110 4.25 -15.97 4.72
N THR A 111 5.57 -16.09 4.74
CA THR A 111 6.47 -14.95 4.72
C THR A 111 7.47 -15.20 3.60
N VAL A 112 7.66 -14.22 2.74
CA VAL A 112 8.60 -14.33 1.63
C VAL A 112 9.48 -13.09 1.59
N ASP A 113 10.57 -13.17 0.82
CA ASP A 113 11.38 -11.99 0.57
C ASP A 113 10.55 -10.98 -0.19
N PHE A 114 10.73 -9.71 0.14
CA PHE A 114 10.07 -8.65 -0.62
C PHE A 114 10.84 -8.43 -1.92
N TRP A 115 10.14 -8.29 -3.03
CA TRP A 115 10.79 -7.89 -4.26
C TRP A 115 9.95 -6.82 -4.97
N ASP A 116 10.62 -5.94 -5.71
CA ASP A 116 9.95 -4.88 -6.42
C ASP A 116 9.13 -5.50 -7.56
N GLY A 117 7.89 -5.08 -7.65
CA GLY A 117 6.98 -5.59 -8.67
C GLY A 117 6.10 -6.72 -8.22
N MET A 118 6.18 -7.12 -6.94
CA MET A 118 5.30 -8.19 -6.47
C MET A 118 3.85 -7.72 -6.48
N ILE A 119 2.94 -8.65 -6.78
CA ILE A 119 1.53 -8.35 -6.93
C ILE A 119 0.74 -9.18 -5.93
N LEU A 120 -0.18 -8.51 -5.21
CA LEU A 120 -1.03 -9.16 -4.25
C LEU A 120 -2.49 -8.94 -4.59
N CYS A 121 -3.33 -9.89 -4.23
CA CYS A 121 -4.76 -9.74 -4.38
C CYS A 121 -5.46 -10.62 -3.36
N GLY A 122 -6.41 -10.05 -2.62
CA GLY A 122 -7.15 -10.80 -1.63
C GLY A 122 -6.30 -11.33 -0.49
N GLY A 123 -5.22 -10.64 -0.17
CA GLY A 123 -4.33 -11.04 0.91
C GLY A 123 -3.34 -12.15 0.52
N GLN A 124 -3.22 -12.42 -0.76
CA GLN A 124 -2.30 -13.45 -1.26
C GLN A 124 -1.39 -12.91 -2.34
N ILE A 125 -0.21 -13.51 -2.48
CA ILE A 125 0.75 -13.13 -3.50
C ILE A 125 0.39 -13.86 -4.79
N LEU A 126 0.33 -13.11 -5.87
CA LEU A 126 0.00 -13.69 -7.18
C LEU A 126 1.25 -14.20 -7.89
#